data_8d2ae2e84586933364dd565a7f266c37
#
_entry.id   8d2ae2e84586933364dd565a7f266c37
#
_cell.length_a   1.000
_cell.length_b   1.000
_cell.length_c   1.000
_cell.angle_alpha   90.00
_cell.angle_beta   90.00
_cell.angle_gamma   90.00
#
_symmetry.space_group_name_H-M   'P 1'
#
loop_
_entity.id
_entity.type
_entity.pdbx_description
1 polymer ?
#
loop_
_entity_poly.entity_id
_entity_poly.type
_entity_poly.pdbx_seq_one_letter_code
_entity_poly.pdbx_strand_id
1 'polypeptide(L)'
;DFTSAEEFYNTLFHEMTHSTGHASRLNREGVTGQVNFGSQTYSKEELVAEMGASFLMGTAGIEDFTLENTASYIESWLRQLKKDKTLLVRAAGLAQRATDHILNIKWDN
;
A
#
# COMPACT_ATOMS: atom_id res chain seq x y z
N ASP A 1 10.89 17.81 7.81
CA ASP A 1 9.74 18.46 8.44
C ASP A 1 8.47 18.14 7.66
N PHE A 2 7.54 17.50 8.34
CA PHE A 2 6.25 17.22 7.75
C PHE A 2 5.39 18.48 7.78
N THR A 3 4.88 18.88 6.63
CA THR A 3 4.02 20.06 6.54
C THR A 3 2.71 19.87 7.29
N SER A 4 2.36 18.60 7.60
CA SER A 4 1.14 18.28 8.30
C SER A 4 1.24 16.91 8.97
N ALA A 5 0.39 16.70 9.99
CA ALA A 5 0.26 15.41 10.64
C ALA A 5 -0.23 14.36 9.64
N GLU A 6 -1.04 14.75 8.66
CA GLU A 6 -1.57 13.85 7.64
C GLU A 6 -0.44 13.23 6.82
N GLU A 7 0.55 14.03 6.41
CA GLU A 7 1.69 13.51 5.67
C GLU A 7 2.51 12.54 6.49
N PHE A 8 2.70 12.85 7.77
CA PHE A 8 3.42 11.98 8.69
C PHE A 8 2.72 10.62 8.78
N TYR A 9 1.42 10.61 9.03
CA TYR A 9 0.68 9.37 9.19
C TYR A 9 0.59 8.59 7.87
N ASN A 10 0.45 9.28 6.75
CA ASN A 10 0.46 8.59 5.46
C ASN A 10 1.78 7.87 5.22
N THR A 11 2.90 8.51 5.52
CA THR A 11 4.23 7.90 5.40
C THR A 11 4.36 6.71 6.35
N LEU A 12 3.92 6.88 7.60
CA LEU A 12 3.96 5.81 8.58
C LEU A 12 3.14 4.61 8.12
N PHE A 13 1.93 4.83 7.64
CA PHE A 13 1.05 3.75 7.18
C PHE A 13 1.59 3.05 5.94
N HIS A 14 2.24 3.80 5.05
CA HIS A 14 2.93 3.24 3.89
C HIS A 14 3.99 2.23 4.35
N GLU A 15 4.84 2.64 5.28
CA GLU A 15 5.89 1.77 5.80
C GLU A 15 5.32 0.59 6.60
N MET A 16 4.27 0.82 7.38
CA MET A 16 3.59 -0.26 8.09
C MET A 16 3.03 -1.30 7.12
N THR A 17 2.46 -0.84 6.02
CA THR A 17 1.93 -1.74 4.99
C THR A 17 3.05 -2.61 4.41
N HIS A 18 4.19 -2.02 4.06
CA HIS A 18 5.36 -2.79 3.62
C HIS A 18 5.75 -3.85 4.65
N SER A 19 5.77 -3.48 5.92
CA SER A 19 6.20 -4.39 6.98
C SER A 19 5.33 -5.65 7.07
N THR A 20 4.07 -5.57 6.69
CA THR A 20 3.18 -6.74 6.69
C THR A 20 3.60 -7.81 5.68
N GLY A 21 4.42 -7.43 4.71
CA GLY A 21 4.91 -8.36 3.69
C GLY A 21 6.01 -9.30 4.17
N HIS A 22 6.53 -9.12 5.38
CA HIS A 22 7.56 -9.98 5.93
C HIS A 22 7.11 -11.44 5.93
N ALA A 23 8.07 -12.37 5.79
CA ALA A 23 7.79 -13.81 5.70
C ALA A 23 6.97 -14.33 6.89
N SER A 24 7.17 -13.77 8.09
CA SER A 24 6.43 -14.16 9.28
C SER A 24 5.00 -13.60 9.34
N ARG A 25 4.64 -12.75 8.40
CA ARG A 25 3.31 -12.15 8.32
C ARG A 25 2.62 -12.61 7.04
N LEU A 26 2.48 -11.72 6.06
CA LEU A 26 1.74 -12.04 4.83
C LEU A 26 2.62 -12.57 3.69
N ASN A 27 3.92 -12.56 3.89
CA ASN A 27 4.89 -13.18 2.99
C ASN A 27 4.69 -12.77 1.52
N ARG A 28 4.71 -11.45 1.26
CA ARG A 28 4.56 -10.95 -0.11
C ARG A 28 5.91 -10.98 -0.83
N GLU A 29 5.87 -11.44 -2.08
CA GLU A 29 7.05 -11.54 -2.93
C GLU A 29 7.81 -10.21 -3.05
N GLY A 30 7.08 -9.08 -3.10
CA GLY A 30 7.68 -7.76 -3.20
C GLY A 30 8.53 -7.36 -1.99
N VAL A 31 8.38 -8.07 -0.87
CA VAL A 31 9.16 -7.82 0.34
C VAL A 31 10.19 -8.93 0.58
N THR A 32 9.79 -10.19 0.39
CA THR A 32 10.64 -11.33 0.74
C THR A 32 11.49 -11.85 -0.41
N GLY A 33 11.09 -11.57 -1.65
CA GLY A 33 11.82 -12.02 -2.82
C GLY A 33 13.00 -11.12 -3.16
N GLN A 34 13.77 -11.53 -4.15
CA GLN A 34 14.79 -10.66 -4.73
C GLN A 34 14.08 -9.68 -5.65
N VAL A 35 14.08 -8.43 -5.25
CA VAL A 35 13.33 -7.39 -5.97
C VAL A 35 14.30 -6.33 -6.48
N ASN A 36 14.32 -6.14 -7.79
CA ASN A 36 15.12 -5.09 -8.41
C ASN A 36 14.32 -3.79 -8.45
N PHE A 37 14.98 -2.69 -8.11
CA PHE A 37 14.38 -1.38 -8.20
C PHE A 37 13.84 -1.14 -9.60
N GLY A 38 12.61 -0.67 -9.70
CA GLY A 38 11.96 -0.39 -10.97
C GLY A 38 11.34 -1.59 -11.67
N SER A 39 11.49 -2.80 -11.10
CA SER A 39 10.84 -3.99 -11.64
C SER A 39 9.32 -3.93 -11.43
N GLN A 40 8.59 -4.77 -12.15
CA GLN A 40 7.15 -4.87 -11.99
C GLN A 40 6.76 -5.33 -10.58
N THR A 41 7.53 -6.25 -10.00
CA THR A 41 7.31 -6.72 -8.63
C THR A 41 7.49 -5.59 -7.64
N TYR A 42 8.54 -4.77 -7.83
CA TYR A 42 8.77 -3.59 -7.00
C TYR A 42 7.60 -2.60 -7.12
N SER A 43 7.17 -2.31 -8.35
CA SER A 43 6.09 -1.36 -8.59
C SER A 43 4.78 -1.82 -7.98
N LYS A 44 4.51 -3.12 -8.06
CA LYS A 44 3.31 -3.71 -7.46
C LYS A 44 3.35 -3.56 -5.94
N GLU A 45 4.50 -3.82 -5.31
CA GLU A 45 4.63 -3.70 -3.84
C GLU A 45 4.47 -2.25 -3.39
N GLU A 46 5.02 -1.29 -4.14
CA GLU A 46 4.82 0.14 -3.83
C GLU A 46 3.36 0.54 -3.96
N LEU A 47 2.67 0.01 -4.95
CA LEU A 47 1.24 0.25 -5.12
C LEU A 47 0.43 -0.33 -3.95
N VAL A 48 0.78 -1.53 -3.49
CA VAL A 48 0.18 -2.14 -2.30
C VAL A 48 0.34 -1.21 -1.09
N ALA A 49 1.56 -0.68 -0.90
CA ALA A 49 1.84 0.22 0.22
C ALA A 49 1.05 1.53 0.13
N GLU A 50 0.94 2.11 -1.07
CA GLU A 50 0.16 3.33 -1.26
C GLU A 50 -1.32 3.10 -0.99
N MET A 51 -1.87 2.02 -1.50
CA MET A 51 -3.27 1.68 -1.27
C MET A 51 -3.54 1.35 0.20
N GLY A 52 -2.64 0.58 0.83
CA GLY A 52 -2.76 0.24 2.24
C GLY A 52 -2.73 1.48 3.13
N ALA A 53 -1.82 2.42 2.84
CA ALA A 53 -1.76 3.68 3.55
C ALA A 53 -3.08 4.45 3.42
N SER A 54 -3.65 4.49 2.21
CA SER A 54 -4.93 5.17 1.98
C SER A 54 -6.07 4.53 2.77
N PHE A 55 -6.12 3.19 2.81
CA PHE A 55 -7.13 2.48 3.58
C PHE A 55 -7.01 2.77 5.07
N LEU A 56 -5.77 2.80 5.59
CA LEU A 56 -5.52 3.10 7.00
C LEU A 56 -5.85 4.56 7.33
N MET A 57 -5.55 5.49 6.43
CA MET A 57 -5.92 6.89 6.60
C MET A 57 -7.43 7.03 6.73
N GLY A 58 -8.18 6.34 5.86
CA GLY A 58 -9.63 6.33 5.91
C GLY A 58 -10.16 5.76 7.21
N THR A 59 -9.60 4.66 7.67
CA THR A 59 -9.98 4.02 8.95
C THR A 59 -9.72 4.93 10.14
N ALA A 60 -8.57 5.63 10.12
CA ALA A 60 -8.21 6.55 11.18
C ALA A 60 -9.01 7.86 11.15
N GLY A 61 -9.80 8.09 10.12
CA GLY A 61 -10.57 9.31 9.96
C GLY A 61 -9.71 10.53 9.65
N ILE A 62 -8.51 10.31 9.10
CA ILE A 62 -7.61 11.40 8.74
C ILE A 62 -8.02 11.95 7.37
N GLU A 63 -8.21 13.24 7.35
CA GLU A 63 -8.80 13.93 6.22
C GLU A 63 -7.97 13.93 4.94
N ASP A 64 -8.60 14.32 3.89
CA ASP A 64 -8.29 14.17 2.48
C ASP A 64 -7.03 14.88 1.96
N PHE A 65 -6.25 15.50 2.80
CA PHE A 65 -5.06 16.20 2.33
C PHE A 65 -4.13 15.30 1.53
N THR A 66 -4.00 14.04 1.95
CA THR A 66 -3.14 13.07 1.27
C THR A 66 -3.85 12.29 0.17
N LEU A 67 -5.18 12.35 0.10
CA LEU A 67 -5.95 11.55 -0.85
C LEU A 67 -5.62 11.92 -2.29
N GLU A 68 -5.52 13.21 -2.58
CA GLU A 68 -5.17 13.68 -3.92
C GLU A 68 -3.76 13.24 -4.31
N ASN A 69 -2.83 13.31 -3.37
CA ASN A 69 -1.47 12.82 -3.58
C ASN A 69 -1.47 11.32 -3.82
N THR A 70 -2.24 10.57 -3.03
CA THR A 70 -2.36 9.13 -3.18
C THR A 70 -2.91 8.76 -4.56
N ALA A 71 -3.93 9.48 -5.03
CA ALA A 71 -4.49 9.25 -6.36
C ALA A 71 -3.45 9.47 -7.45
N SER A 72 -2.63 10.51 -7.31
CA SER A 72 -1.54 10.80 -8.26
C SER A 72 -0.50 9.70 -8.27
N TYR A 73 -0.14 9.18 -7.10
CA TYR A 73 0.80 8.06 -6.99
C TYR A 73 0.24 6.79 -7.63
N ILE A 74 -1.00 6.47 -7.35
CA ILE A 74 -1.65 5.31 -7.95
C ILE A 74 -1.66 5.42 -9.48
N GLU A 75 -1.99 6.58 -10.01
CA GLU A 75 -1.96 6.81 -11.45
C GLU A 75 -0.57 6.62 -12.03
N SER A 76 0.45 7.15 -11.35
CA SER A 76 1.83 7.00 -11.77
C SER A 76 2.24 5.52 -11.81
N TRP A 77 1.91 4.76 -10.75
CA TRP A 77 2.24 3.33 -10.69
C TRP A 77 1.48 2.53 -11.74
N LEU A 78 0.23 2.90 -12.04
CA LEU A 78 -0.53 2.27 -13.12
C LEU A 78 0.17 2.44 -14.47
N ARG A 79 0.73 3.61 -14.72
CA ARG A 79 1.50 3.82 -15.95
C ARG A 79 2.72 2.91 -15.99
N GLN A 80 3.42 2.73 -14.85
CA GLN A 80 4.56 1.84 -14.77
C GLN A 80 4.16 0.38 -14.97
N LEU A 81 2.97 0.01 -14.55
CA LEU A 81 2.41 -1.32 -14.73
C LEU A 81 1.74 -1.50 -16.10
N LYS A 82 1.93 -0.52 -17.00
CA LYS A 82 1.37 -0.54 -18.36
C LYS A 82 -0.15 -0.63 -18.37
N LYS A 83 -0.79 0.02 -17.39
CA LYS A 83 -2.24 0.06 -17.23
C LYS A 83 -2.87 -1.33 -17.09
N ASP A 84 -2.13 -2.25 -16.51
CA ASP A 84 -2.64 -3.59 -16.27
C ASP A 84 -3.62 -3.57 -15.10
N LYS A 85 -4.91 -3.63 -15.42
CA LYS A 85 -5.98 -3.57 -14.41
C LYS A 85 -5.98 -4.80 -13.50
N THR A 86 -5.51 -5.94 -14.00
CA THR A 86 -5.40 -7.15 -13.18
C THR A 86 -4.41 -6.93 -12.04
N LEU A 87 -3.28 -6.29 -12.33
CA LEU A 87 -2.29 -5.96 -11.31
C LEU A 87 -2.85 -4.97 -10.31
N LEU A 88 -3.65 -4.01 -10.77
CA LEU A 88 -4.31 -3.06 -9.87
C LEU A 88 -5.25 -3.78 -8.90
N VAL A 89 -6.08 -4.68 -9.39
CA VAL A 89 -7.03 -5.43 -8.57
C VAL A 89 -6.29 -6.32 -7.57
N ARG A 90 -5.22 -6.97 -8.01
CA ARG A 90 -4.39 -7.79 -7.12
C ARG A 90 -3.73 -6.94 -6.03
N ALA A 91 -3.20 -5.78 -6.39
CA ALA A 91 -2.60 -4.87 -5.43
C ALA A 91 -3.63 -4.39 -4.40
N ALA A 92 -4.84 -4.08 -4.85
CA ALA A 92 -5.91 -3.66 -3.95
C ALA A 92 -6.27 -4.78 -2.95
N GLY A 93 -6.35 -6.03 -3.42
CA GLY A 93 -6.59 -7.18 -2.56
C GLY A 93 -5.49 -7.38 -1.53
N LEU A 94 -4.24 -7.25 -1.94
CA LEU A 94 -3.10 -7.37 -1.04
C LEU A 94 -3.07 -6.23 -0.02
N ALA A 95 -3.41 -5.01 -0.46
CA ALA A 95 -3.49 -3.84 0.43
C ALA A 95 -4.60 -4.03 1.47
N GLN A 96 -5.74 -4.61 1.07
CA GLN A 96 -6.82 -4.90 2.01
C GLN A 96 -6.37 -5.91 3.07
N ARG A 97 -5.68 -6.97 2.65
CA ARG A 97 -5.15 -7.96 3.59
C ARG A 97 -4.13 -7.34 4.54
N ALA A 98 -3.27 -6.46 4.03
CA ALA A 98 -2.29 -5.75 4.86
C ALA A 98 -3.01 -4.89 5.90
N THR A 99 -4.02 -4.14 5.49
CA THR A 99 -4.82 -3.30 6.37
C THR A 99 -5.50 -4.15 7.44
N ASP A 100 -6.14 -5.25 7.05
CA ASP A 100 -6.80 -6.15 7.98
C ASP A 100 -5.81 -6.74 8.99
N HIS A 101 -4.61 -7.07 8.54
CA HIS A 101 -3.55 -7.58 9.41
C HIS A 101 -3.15 -6.54 10.45
N ILE A 102 -2.91 -5.30 10.03
CA ILE A 102 -2.54 -4.20 10.91
C ILE A 102 -3.64 -3.93 11.95
N LEU A 103 -4.89 -3.92 11.50
CA LEU A 103 -6.04 -3.65 12.36
C LEU A 103 -6.51 -4.88 13.13
N ASN A 104 -5.88 -6.02 12.90
CA ASN A 104 -6.25 -7.29 13.53
C ASN A 104 -7.70 -7.68 13.24
N ILE A 105 -8.16 -7.41 12.03
CA ILE A 105 -9.50 -7.78 11.60
C ILE A 105 -9.47 -9.22 11.09
N LYS A 106 -10.38 -10.04 11.60
CA LYS A 106 -10.52 -11.43 11.18
C LYS A 106 -11.91 -11.63 10.60
N TRP A 107 -11.94 -12.21 9.42
CA TRP A 107 -13.20 -12.48 8.74
C TRP A 107 -13.64 -13.89 9.05
N ASP A 108 -14.91 -14.05 9.46
CA ASP A 108 -15.50 -15.35 9.65
C ASP A 108 -15.86 -15.95 8.28
N ASN A 109 -15.53 -17.21 8.10
CA ASN A 109 -15.91 -17.96 6.90
C ASN A 109 -17.05 -18.91 7.20
#